data_3c3f803b726c44c7ea8658263b9ce2e2
#
_entry.id   3c3f803b726c44c7ea8658263b9ce2e2
#
_cell.length_a   1.000
_cell.length_b   1.000
_cell.length_c   1.000
_cell.angle_alpha   90.00
_cell.angle_beta   90.00
_cell.angle_gamma   90.00
#
_symmetry.space_group_name_H-M   'P 1'
#
loop_
_entity.id
_entity.type
_entity.pdbx_description
1 polymer ?
#
loop_
_entity_poly.entity_id
_entity_poly.type
_entity_poly.pdbx_seq_one_letter_code
_entity_poly.pdbx_strand_id
1 'polypeptide(L)'
;MAMPVYVYQTFEIKQDKFLEGIENLQAIKKYRNENFDHTIEILAPITGQDHTYALISTYEGLAEMEFQNKKMFNDEEYKKLVSCFFLENILQGSMNTQLYRTMSEKKMD
;
A
#
# COMPACT_ATOMS: atom_id res chain seq x y z
N MET A 1 17.10 -16.10 -8.22
CA MET A 1 16.06 -15.96 -7.33
C MET A 1 15.81 -14.58 -6.92
N ALA A 2 14.60 -14.20 -6.99
CA ALA A 2 14.23 -12.83 -6.69
C ALA A 2 14.26 -12.59 -5.20
N MET A 3 14.61 -11.40 -4.79
CA MET A 3 14.53 -10.99 -3.40
C MET A 3 13.30 -10.12 -3.25
N PRO A 4 12.37 -10.52 -2.42
CA PRO A 4 11.13 -9.76 -2.27
C PRO A 4 11.39 -8.32 -1.82
N VAL A 5 10.55 -7.43 -2.32
CA VAL A 5 10.58 -6.04 -1.94
C VAL A 5 9.25 -5.70 -1.30
N TYR A 6 9.29 -5.00 -0.19
CA TYR A 6 8.09 -4.61 0.54
C TYR A 6 7.98 -3.10 0.53
N VAL A 7 6.81 -2.61 0.17
CA VAL A 7 6.52 -1.18 0.23
C VAL A 7 5.60 -0.98 1.42
N TYR A 8 6.09 -0.26 2.42
CA TYR A 8 5.39 -0.05 3.66
C TYR A 8 4.93 1.41 3.70
N GLN A 9 3.64 1.62 3.72
CA GLN A 9 3.07 2.97 3.71
C GLN A 9 2.19 3.15 4.92
N THR A 10 2.41 4.25 5.65
CA THR A 10 1.56 4.59 6.78
C THR A 10 0.88 5.91 6.50
N PHE A 11 -0.31 6.09 7.04
CA PHE A 11 -1.09 7.30 6.84
C PHE A 11 -2.16 7.39 7.91
N GLU A 12 -2.64 8.62 8.14
CA GLU A 12 -3.73 8.84 9.08
C GLU A 12 -5.01 9.05 8.32
N ILE A 13 -6.06 8.34 8.71
CA ILE A 13 -7.38 8.53 8.11
C ILE A 13 -8.07 9.62 8.90
N LYS A 14 -8.68 10.58 8.20
CA LYS A 14 -9.38 11.67 8.86
C LYS A 14 -10.51 11.13 9.73
N GLN A 15 -10.65 11.71 10.92
CA GLN A 15 -11.67 11.25 11.86
C GLN A 15 -13.07 11.38 11.29
N ASP A 16 -13.36 12.48 10.65
CA ASP A 16 -14.69 12.72 10.12
C ASP A 16 -14.96 11.95 8.83
N LYS A 17 -13.95 11.27 8.30
CA LYS A 17 -14.11 10.45 7.11
C LYS A 17 -13.69 9.01 7.37
N PHE A 18 -13.75 8.59 8.61
CA PHE A 18 -13.16 7.31 8.99
C PHE A 18 -13.81 6.11 8.27
N LEU A 19 -15.12 6.02 8.31
CA LEU A 19 -15.80 4.89 7.68
C LEU A 19 -15.61 4.88 6.18
N GLU A 20 -15.73 6.03 5.56
CA GLU A 20 -15.51 6.16 4.13
C GLU A 20 -14.06 5.80 3.78
N GLY A 21 -13.11 6.23 4.62
CA GLY A 21 -11.70 5.93 4.39
C GLY A 21 -11.42 4.45 4.46
N ILE A 22 -12.01 3.76 5.45
CA ILE A 22 -11.81 2.33 5.57
C ILE A 22 -12.41 1.61 4.36
N GLU A 23 -13.58 2.02 3.91
CA GLU A 23 -14.19 1.41 2.75
C GLU A 23 -13.35 1.60 1.51
N ASN A 24 -12.83 2.81 1.32
CA ASN A 24 -12.00 3.09 0.16
C ASN A 24 -10.67 2.34 0.22
N LEU A 25 -10.11 2.22 1.42
CA LEU A 25 -8.87 1.48 1.59
C LEU A 25 -9.07 0.00 1.25
N GLN A 26 -10.19 -0.56 1.66
CA GLN A 26 -10.49 -1.94 1.33
C GLN A 26 -10.74 -2.11 -0.17
N ALA A 27 -11.34 -1.12 -0.80
CA ALA A 27 -11.54 -1.16 -2.25
C ALA A 27 -10.20 -1.11 -2.99
N ILE A 28 -9.26 -0.32 -2.48
CA ILE A 28 -7.91 -0.26 -3.06
C ILE A 28 -7.24 -1.63 -2.94
N LYS A 29 -7.33 -2.23 -1.77
CA LYS A 29 -6.74 -3.54 -1.57
C LYS A 29 -7.32 -4.57 -2.53
N LYS A 30 -8.64 -4.59 -2.63
CA LYS A 30 -9.30 -5.55 -3.49
C LYS A 30 -8.91 -5.36 -4.95
N TYR A 31 -8.92 -4.12 -5.40
CA TYR A 31 -8.59 -3.81 -6.77
C TYR A 31 -7.17 -4.22 -7.12
N ARG A 32 -6.23 -3.90 -6.23
CA ARG A 32 -4.84 -4.22 -6.49
C ARG A 32 -4.59 -5.72 -6.49
N ASN A 33 -5.20 -6.44 -5.54
CA ASN A 33 -5.00 -7.89 -5.46
C ASN A 33 -5.64 -8.61 -6.65
N GLU A 34 -6.68 -8.05 -7.22
CA GLU A 34 -7.37 -8.69 -8.35
C GLU A 34 -6.78 -8.35 -9.70
N ASN A 35 -6.17 -7.18 -9.83
CA ASN A 35 -5.77 -6.68 -11.15
C ASN A 35 -4.27 -6.60 -11.38
N PHE A 36 -3.48 -6.79 -10.36
CA PHE A 36 -2.03 -6.64 -10.48
C PHE A 36 -1.31 -7.82 -9.83
N ASP A 37 -0.07 -8.05 -10.24
CA ASP A 37 0.69 -9.20 -9.79
C ASP A 37 1.54 -8.90 -8.56
N HIS A 38 0.90 -8.57 -7.47
CA HIS A 38 1.57 -8.42 -6.19
C HIS A 38 0.50 -8.55 -5.11
N THR A 39 0.90 -8.68 -3.88
CA THR A 39 -0.07 -8.78 -2.79
C THR A 39 -0.02 -7.54 -1.93
N ILE A 40 -1.14 -7.23 -1.32
CA ILE A 40 -1.23 -6.04 -0.51
C ILE A 40 -2.10 -6.37 0.70
N GLU A 41 -1.65 -5.92 1.87
CA GLU A 41 -2.34 -6.13 3.13
C GLU A 41 -2.53 -4.81 3.84
N ILE A 42 -3.64 -4.70 4.54
CA ILE A 42 -3.91 -3.53 5.36
C ILE A 42 -3.60 -3.90 6.80
N LEU A 43 -2.84 -3.05 7.48
CA LEU A 43 -2.49 -3.26 8.87
C LEU A 43 -3.23 -2.22 9.71
N ALA A 44 -4.08 -2.69 10.61
CA ALA A 44 -4.83 -1.81 11.48
C ALA A 44 -4.07 -1.62 12.79
N PRO A 45 -4.16 -0.44 13.40
CA PRO A 45 -3.41 -0.19 14.64
C PRO A 45 -4.04 -0.95 15.79
N ILE A 46 -3.21 -1.61 16.57
CA ILE A 46 -3.64 -2.23 17.82
C ILE A 46 -3.25 -1.33 18.98
N THR A 47 -2.06 -0.72 18.87
CA THR A 47 -1.59 0.23 19.86
C THR A 47 -1.09 1.45 19.13
N GLY A 48 -0.87 2.53 19.85
CA GLY A 48 -0.36 3.75 19.26
C GLY A 48 -1.49 4.63 18.80
N GLN A 49 -1.31 5.27 17.64
CA GLN A 49 -2.29 6.24 17.14
C GLN A 49 -3.47 5.56 16.50
N ASP A 50 -4.64 5.88 16.97
CA ASP A 50 -5.85 5.18 16.57
C ASP A 50 -6.19 5.25 15.10
N HIS A 51 -5.84 6.31 14.42
CA HIS A 51 -6.23 6.48 13.02
C HIS A 51 -5.08 6.29 12.06
N THR A 52 -3.97 5.75 12.53
CA THR A 52 -2.80 5.50 11.69
C THR A 52 -2.83 4.07 11.19
N TYR A 53 -3.05 3.92 9.92
CA TYR A 53 -3.12 2.62 9.28
C TYR A 53 -1.91 2.41 8.40
N ALA A 54 -1.66 1.18 8.04
CA ALA A 54 -0.54 0.87 7.17
C ALA A 54 -0.99 -0.03 6.04
N LEU A 55 -0.29 0.10 4.93
CA LEU A 55 -0.51 -0.71 3.77
C LEU A 55 0.82 -1.33 3.43
N ILE A 56 0.88 -2.64 3.31
CA ILE A 56 2.11 -3.28 2.94
C ILE A 56 1.92 -4.01 1.62
N SER A 57 2.75 -3.67 0.64
CA SER A 57 2.70 -4.28 -0.67
C SER A 57 3.92 -5.16 -0.84
N THR A 58 3.76 -6.36 -1.34
CA THR A 58 4.86 -7.30 -1.51
C THR A 58 5.03 -7.62 -2.98
N TYR A 59 6.23 -7.39 -3.50
CA TYR A 59 6.58 -7.65 -4.88
C TYR A 59 7.69 -8.70 -4.93
N GLU A 60 7.78 -9.42 -6.05
CA GLU A 60 8.81 -10.43 -6.20
C GLU A 60 10.21 -9.84 -6.23
N GLY A 61 10.34 -8.62 -6.65
CA GLY A 61 11.62 -7.94 -6.71
C GLY A 61 11.41 -6.52 -7.15
N LEU A 62 12.53 -5.78 -7.25
CA LEU A 62 12.47 -4.37 -7.59
C LEU A 62 11.95 -4.15 -9.00
N ALA A 63 12.38 -4.98 -9.94
CA ALA A 63 11.94 -4.84 -11.33
C ALA A 63 10.44 -5.09 -11.44
N GLU A 64 9.94 -6.06 -10.70
CA GLU A 64 8.51 -6.35 -10.71
C GLU A 64 7.73 -5.20 -10.09
N MET A 65 8.26 -4.61 -9.03
CA MET A 65 7.61 -3.46 -8.42
C MET A 65 7.48 -2.33 -9.43
N GLU A 66 8.56 -2.03 -10.15
CA GLU A 66 8.53 -0.96 -11.13
C GLU A 66 7.55 -1.25 -12.26
N PHE A 67 7.49 -2.49 -12.69
CA PHE A 67 6.57 -2.90 -13.74
C PHE A 67 5.11 -2.75 -13.29
N GLN A 68 4.80 -3.20 -12.08
CA GLN A 68 3.46 -3.09 -11.56
C GLN A 68 3.08 -1.62 -11.30
N ASN A 69 4.03 -0.82 -10.84
CA ASN A 69 3.76 0.61 -10.64
C ASN A 69 3.39 1.29 -11.95
N LYS A 70 4.06 0.92 -13.05
CA LYS A 70 3.71 1.46 -14.35
C LYS A 70 2.29 1.08 -14.74
N LYS A 71 1.92 -0.17 -14.51
CA LYS A 71 0.56 -0.61 -14.84
C LYS A 71 -0.47 0.14 -14.01
N MET A 72 -0.20 0.34 -12.74
CA MET A 72 -1.10 1.09 -11.88
C MET A 72 -1.21 2.55 -12.32
N PHE A 73 -0.09 3.14 -12.70
CA PHE A 73 -0.09 4.52 -13.14
C PHE A 73 -0.91 4.72 -14.40
N ASN A 74 -0.99 3.70 -15.24
CA ASN A 74 -1.75 3.77 -16.49
C ASN A 74 -3.18 3.28 -16.37
N ASP A 75 -3.60 2.88 -15.18
CA ASP A 75 -4.95 2.36 -14.96
C ASP A 75 -5.85 3.48 -14.47
N GLU A 76 -6.73 3.94 -15.34
CA GLU A 76 -7.58 5.09 -15.02
C GLU A 76 -8.53 4.82 -13.88
N GLU A 77 -9.05 3.61 -13.81
CA GLU A 77 -9.96 3.26 -12.75
C GLU A 77 -9.26 3.25 -11.40
N TYR A 78 -8.06 2.70 -11.38
CA TYR A 78 -7.27 2.67 -10.16
C TYR A 78 -6.89 4.07 -9.73
N LYS A 79 -6.52 4.92 -10.68
CA LYS A 79 -6.14 6.29 -10.36
C LYS A 79 -7.29 7.07 -9.72
N LYS A 80 -8.51 6.85 -10.20
CA LYS A 80 -9.67 7.50 -9.60
C LYS A 80 -9.86 7.06 -8.16
N LEU A 81 -9.73 5.76 -7.94
CA LEU A 81 -9.92 5.20 -6.62
C LEU A 81 -8.89 5.76 -5.63
N VAL A 82 -7.63 5.78 -6.05
CA VAL A 82 -6.56 6.27 -5.21
C VAL A 82 -6.68 7.77 -4.97
N SER A 83 -7.05 8.52 -5.99
CA SER A 83 -7.22 9.97 -5.84
C SER A 83 -8.28 10.31 -4.82
N CYS A 84 -9.38 9.59 -4.86
CA CYS A 84 -10.45 9.81 -3.90
C CYS A 84 -9.93 9.58 -2.48
N PHE A 85 -9.21 8.49 -2.28
CA PHE A 85 -8.67 8.17 -0.96
C PHE A 85 -7.69 9.23 -0.49
N PHE A 86 -6.74 9.60 -1.34
CA PHE A 86 -5.72 10.57 -0.96
C PHE A 86 -6.29 11.96 -0.69
N LEU A 87 -7.23 12.40 -1.52
CA LEU A 87 -7.72 13.77 -1.40
C LEU A 87 -8.80 13.92 -0.35
N GLU A 88 -9.60 12.87 -0.15
CA GLU A 88 -10.76 12.99 0.71
C GLU A 88 -10.63 12.32 2.06
N ASN A 89 -9.85 11.26 2.15
CA ASN A 89 -9.90 10.41 3.33
C ASN A 89 -8.70 10.49 4.25
N ILE A 90 -7.52 10.81 3.75
CA ILE A 90 -6.36 10.82 4.62
C ILE A 90 -5.91 12.24 4.93
N LEU A 91 -5.28 12.38 6.09
CA LEU A 91 -4.78 13.67 6.53
C LEU A 91 -3.60 14.08 5.67
N GLN A 92 -3.63 15.32 5.18
CA GLN A 92 -2.56 15.83 4.34
C GLN A 92 -1.23 15.78 5.06
N GLY A 93 -0.23 15.28 4.39
CA GLY A 93 1.11 15.19 4.95
C GLY A 93 1.36 14.01 5.85
N SER A 94 0.36 13.14 6.06
CA SER A 94 0.54 12.01 6.96
C SER A 94 1.12 10.78 6.27
N MET A 95 1.14 10.76 4.94
CA MET A 95 1.61 9.57 4.21
C MET A 95 3.12 9.46 4.28
N ASN A 96 3.56 8.27 4.65
CA ASN A 96 4.97 7.95 4.73
C ASN A 96 5.20 6.67 3.97
N THR A 97 6.19 6.63 3.11
CA THR A 97 6.46 5.44 2.30
C THR A 97 7.90 5.00 2.52
N GLN A 98 8.07 3.73 2.80
CA GLN A 98 9.39 3.14 2.98
C GLN A 98 9.47 1.85 2.20
N LEU A 99 10.61 1.59 1.61
CA LEU A 99 10.86 0.36 0.90
C LEU A 99 11.81 -0.50 1.69
N TYR A 100 11.50 -1.78 1.76
CA TYR A 100 12.34 -2.75 2.46
C TYR A 100 12.64 -3.91 1.54
N ARG A 101 13.76 -4.55 1.79
CA ARG A 101 14.13 -5.75 1.07
C ARG A 101 14.52 -6.79 2.09
N THR A 102 14.18 -8.04 1.82
CA THR A 102 14.59 -9.12 2.71
C THR A 102 16.11 -9.21 2.70
N MET A 103 16.71 -9.34 3.87
CA MET A 103 18.14 -9.55 3.94
C MET A 103 18.46 -10.95 3.46
N SER A 104 19.49 -11.01 2.64
CA SER A 104 19.87 -12.27 2.08
C SER A 104 20.36 -13.19 3.17
N GLU A 105 19.86 -14.36 3.23
CA GLU A 105 20.29 -15.20 4.18
C GLU A 105 21.35 -15.89 3.79
N LYS A 106 21.87 -16.00 3.25
CA LYS A 106 22.77 -16.55 2.92
C LYS A 106 23.08 -17.65 3.37
N LYS A 107 22.84 -18.29 3.29
CA LYS A 107 22.93 -19.16 3.68
C LYS A 107 24.05 -19.46 3.84
N MET A 108 24.58 -19.34 4.23
CA MET A 108 25.48 -19.46 4.58
C MET A 108 25.94 -20.53 4.39
N ASP A 109 25.97 -21.01 3.94
CA ASP A 109 26.26 -22.11 3.81
C ASP A 109 27.09 -22.31 3.19
#